data_879b4fb3f0fab7ef376576bac3b2b891
#
_entry.id   879b4fb3f0fab7ef376576bac3b2b891
#
_cell.length_a   1.000
_cell.length_b   1.000
_cell.length_c   1.000
_cell.angle_alpha   90.00
_cell.angle_beta   90.00
_cell.angle_gamma   90.00
#
_symmetry.space_group_name_H-M   'P 1'
#
loop_
_entity.id
_entity.type
_entity.pdbx_description
1 polymer ?
#
loop_
_entity_poly.entity_id
_entity_poly.type
_entity_poly.pdbx_seq_one_letter_code
_entity_poly.pdbx_strand_id
1 'polypeptide(L)'
;MKNTLAIYAIGLVLLLSACSDQETTTAIPYQAVKEVFGTKIDPSNLPNYASQSIPNYIRKDNTGTNPITNEKAILGRVLFYDKSLSIDNTVSCASCHQQAFGFSDPTLASQGVQGGQTTRHSMRLINTRFSIESKFFWDERAATLETQVTTPIQDHAEMGFSGQNGRPNLA
;
A
#
# COMPACT_ATOMS: atom_id res chain seq x y z
N MET A 1 35.15 -5.67 82.78
CA MET A 1 35.85 -4.71 81.93
C MET A 1 35.85 -5.29 80.53
N LYS A 2 34.85 -4.99 79.68
CA LYS A 2 34.82 -5.30 78.25
C LYS A 2 34.01 -4.20 77.57
N ASN A 3 34.69 -3.36 76.85
CA ASN A 3 34.06 -2.30 76.01
C ASN A 3 33.55 -2.91 74.75
N THR A 4 32.28 -2.77 74.48
CA THR A 4 31.65 -3.11 73.19
C THR A 4 31.42 -1.83 72.44
N LEU A 5 32.20 -1.64 71.40
CA LEU A 5 31.98 -0.55 70.41
C LEU A 5 30.81 -0.92 69.52
N ALA A 6 29.74 -0.11 69.52
CA ALA A 6 28.66 -0.21 68.59
C ALA A 6 29.01 0.61 67.38
N ILE A 7 29.16 -0.04 66.25
CA ILE A 7 29.35 0.60 64.93
C ILE A 7 27.96 0.84 64.29
N TYR A 8 27.55 2.11 64.20
CA TYR A 8 26.37 2.51 63.45
C TYR A 8 26.73 2.60 61.95
N ALA A 9 26.27 1.66 61.18
CA ALA A 9 26.33 1.73 59.74
C ALA A 9 25.19 2.63 59.26
N ILE A 10 25.53 3.85 58.79
CA ILE A 10 24.59 4.76 58.13
C ILE A 10 24.49 4.29 56.69
N GLY A 11 23.38 3.61 56.36
CA GLY A 11 23.03 3.26 54.99
C GLY A 11 22.56 4.51 54.22
N LEU A 12 23.39 5.01 53.34
CA LEU A 12 23.04 6.06 52.39
C LEU A 12 22.20 5.45 51.28
N VAL A 13 20.88 5.57 51.37
CA VAL A 13 19.96 5.20 50.31
C VAL A 13 19.98 6.31 49.25
N LEU A 14 20.73 6.10 48.19
CA LEU A 14 20.66 6.92 46.97
C LEU A 14 19.34 6.61 46.23
N LEU A 15 18.34 7.48 46.41
CA LEU A 15 17.16 7.52 45.57
C LEU A 15 17.59 8.02 44.20
N LEU A 16 17.83 7.11 43.28
CA LEU A 16 17.93 7.41 41.86
C LEU A 16 16.50 7.74 41.38
N SER A 17 16.12 9.01 41.41
CA SER A 17 14.99 9.53 40.65
C SER A 17 15.34 9.43 39.19
N ALA A 18 15.01 8.30 38.55
CA ALA A 18 14.95 8.23 37.11
C ALA A 18 13.77 9.14 36.65
N CYS A 19 14.09 10.38 36.31
CA CYS A 19 13.22 11.15 35.45
C CYS A 19 13.11 10.40 34.12
N SER A 20 12.07 9.62 33.94
CA SER A 20 11.62 9.27 32.60
C SER A 20 10.95 10.52 32.06
N ASP A 21 11.70 11.34 31.34
CA ASP A 21 11.14 12.29 30.41
C ASP A 21 10.42 11.46 29.33
N GLN A 22 9.20 11.09 29.63
CA GLN A 22 8.25 10.69 28.61
C GLN A 22 7.96 11.98 27.85
N GLU A 23 8.80 12.28 26.82
CA GLU A 23 8.41 13.19 25.78
C GLU A 23 7.10 12.64 25.22
N THR A 24 6.00 13.21 25.65
CA THR A 24 4.74 13.12 24.96
C THR A 24 4.92 13.87 23.62
N THR A 25 5.63 13.23 22.71
CA THR A 25 5.63 13.62 21.32
C THR A 25 4.17 13.47 20.89
N THR A 26 3.44 14.58 20.91
CA THR A 26 2.14 14.64 20.23
C THR A 26 2.44 14.38 18.78
N ALA A 27 2.40 13.10 18.40
CA ALA A 27 2.63 12.68 17.04
C ALA A 27 1.64 13.46 16.18
N ILE A 28 2.15 14.33 15.30
CA ILE A 28 1.31 15.06 14.35
C ILE A 28 0.66 13.96 13.50
N PRO A 29 -0.67 13.83 13.54
CA PRO A 29 -1.34 12.81 12.74
C PRO A 29 -0.88 12.89 11.28
N TYR A 30 -0.51 11.75 10.71
CA TYR A 30 -0.10 11.64 9.32
C TYR A 30 1.20 12.38 8.95
N GLN A 31 2.15 12.54 9.88
CA GLN A 31 3.42 13.22 9.64
C GLN A 31 4.15 12.68 8.40
N ALA A 32 4.29 11.36 8.29
CA ALA A 32 4.97 10.72 7.14
C ALA A 32 4.28 11.02 5.80
N VAL A 33 2.95 11.08 5.78
CA VAL A 33 2.20 11.44 4.55
C VAL A 33 2.47 12.90 4.17
N LYS A 34 2.50 13.79 5.14
CA LYS A 34 2.79 15.22 4.91
C LYS A 34 4.23 15.46 4.41
N GLU A 35 5.18 14.72 4.95
CA GLU A 35 6.59 14.82 4.53
C GLU A 35 6.79 14.36 3.08
N VAL A 36 6.14 13.28 2.66
CA VAL A 36 6.29 12.73 1.31
C VAL A 36 5.44 13.48 0.29
N PHE A 37 4.20 13.79 0.61
CA PHE A 37 3.22 14.31 -0.35
C PHE A 37 2.93 15.81 -0.19
N GLY A 38 3.42 16.46 0.89
CA GLY A 38 3.16 17.88 1.15
C GLY A 38 1.67 18.17 1.21
N THR A 39 1.22 19.14 0.39
CA THR A 39 -0.20 19.52 0.28
C THR A 39 -0.99 18.72 -0.74
N LYS A 40 -0.35 17.79 -1.47
CA LYS A 40 -1.03 17.00 -2.52
C LYS A 40 -2.01 15.99 -1.96
N ILE A 41 -1.76 15.51 -0.74
CA ILE A 41 -2.66 14.63 0.01
C ILE A 41 -2.85 15.24 1.39
N ASP A 42 -4.06 15.66 1.70
CA ASP A 42 -4.46 16.08 3.04
C ASP A 42 -5.29 14.96 3.68
N PRO A 43 -4.71 14.17 4.59
CA PRO A 43 -5.42 13.07 5.25
C PRO A 43 -6.59 13.53 6.13
N SER A 44 -6.62 14.82 6.52
CA SER A 44 -7.69 15.41 7.32
C SER A 44 -8.89 15.84 6.46
N ASN A 45 -8.70 15.96 5.13
CA ASN A 45 -9.72 16.38 4.19
C ASN A 45 -9.61 15.60 2.87
N LEU A 46 -9.90 14.30 2.94
CA LEU A 46 -9.82 13.43 1.77
C LEU A 46 -10.98 13.69 0.80
N PRO A 47 -10.73 13.57 -0.53
CA PRO A 47 -11.81 13.56 -1.52
C PRO A 47 -12.84 12.47 -1.23
N ASN A 48 -14.12 12.76 -1.49
CA ASN A 48 -15.19 11.79 -1.29
C ASN A 48 -15.21 10.74 -2.41
N TYR A 49 -14.66 9.56 -2.14
CA TYR A 49 -14.72 8.38 -3.01
C TYR A 49 -15.78 7.37 -2.52
N ALA A 50 -16.08 7.36 -1.22
CA ALA A 50 -16.96 6.37 -0.62
C ALA A 50 -18.44 6.57 -1.00
N SER A 51 -18.87 7.83 -1.16
CA SER A 51 -20.28 8.18 -1.38
C SER A 51 -20.54 8.69 -2.79
N GLN A 52 -19.93 8.06 -3.80
CA GLN A 52 -20.18 8.38 -5.20
C GLN A 52 -21.60 7.95 -5.60
N SER A 53 -22.30 8.83 -6.32
CA SER A 53 -23.60 8.49 -6.91
C SER A 53 -23.42 7.43 -8.00
N ILE A 54 -24.13 6.32 -7.88
CA ILE A 54 -24.12 5.24 -8.85
C ILE A 54 -25.42 5.33 -9.67
N PRO A 55 -25.33 5.43 -11.02
CA PRO A 55 -26.50 5.45 -11.86
C PRO A 55 -27.38 4.20 -11.72
N ASN A 56 -28.70 4.36 -11.79
CA ASN A 56 -29.68 3.29 -11.56
C ASN A 56 -29.56 2.09 -12.52
N TYR A 57 -28.94 2.28 -13.69
CA TYR A 57 -28.74 1.21 -14.66
C TYR A 57 -27.56 0.30 -14.31
N ILE A 58 -26.68 0.71 -13.39
CA ILE A 58 -25.60 -0.16 -12.89
C ILE A 58 -26.19 -1.14 -11.87
N ARG A 59 -26.07 -2.43 -12.17
CA ARG A 59 -26.68 -3.52 -11.41
C ARG A 59 -25.71 -4.33 -10.57
N LYS A 60 -24.41 -4.16 -10.81
CA LYS A 60 -23.36 -4.93 -10.13
C LYS A 60 -22.33 -3.99 -9.50
N ASP A 61 -21.89 -4.37 -8.32
CA ASP A 61 -20.78 -3.74 -7.61
C ASP A 61 -19.86 -4.85 -7.09
N ASN A 62 -18.62 -4.86 -7.54
CA ASN A 62 -17.64 -5.87 -7.19
C ASN A 62 -16.87 -5.56 -5.88
N THR A 63 -17.27 -4.55 -5.12
CA THR A 63 -16.64 -4.27 -3.82
C THR A 63 -16.93 -5.35 -2.77
N GLY A 64 -18.03 -6.10 -2.92
CA GLY A 64 -18.37 -7.23 -2.05
C GLY A 64 -18.34 -6.86 -0.57
N THR A 65 -17.55 -7.61 0.21
CA THR A 65 -17.33 -7.37 1.64
C THR A 65 -16.24 -6.35 1.93
N ASN A 66 -15.62 -5.77 0.90
CA ASN A 66 -14.55 -4.78 0.99
C ASN A 66 -15.03 -3.39 0.53
N PRO A 67 -15.88 -2.70 1.32
CA PRO A 67 -16.45 -1.42 0.92
C PRO A 67 -15.36 -0.38 0.71
N ILE A 68 -15.61 0.54 -0.24
CA ILE A 68 -14.73 1.68 -0.49
C ILE A 68 -14.83 2.65 0.67
N THR A 69 -13.68 3.05 1.22
CA THR A 69 -13.55 4.23 2.07
C THR A 69 -12.65 5.27 1.40
N ASN A 70 -12.70 6.51 1.85
CA ASN A 70 -11.86 7.57 1.30
C ASN A 70 -10.37 7.25 1.51
N GLU A 71 -10.02 6.72 2.68
CA GLU A 71 -8.66 6.34 3.05
C GLU A 71 -8.13 5.20 2.15
N LYS A 72 -8.93 4.14 1.96
CA LYS A 72 -8.57 3.03 1.06
C LYS A 72 -8.38 3.50 -0.38
N ALA A 73 -9.24 4.39 -0.86
CA ALA A 73 -9.16 4.91 -2.22
C ALA A 73 -7.89 5.75 -2.43
N ILE A 74 -7.53 6.60 -1.45
CA ILE A 74 -6.29 7.39 -1.50
C ILE A 74 -5.07 6.48 -1.40
N LEU A 75 -5.06 5.50 -0.49
CA LEU A 75 -3.97 4.53 -0.39
C LEU A 75 -3.79 3.77 -1.72
N GLY A 76 -4.88 3.27 -2.29
CA GLY A 76 -4.84 2.59 -3.60
C GLY A 76 -4.31 3.49 -4.71
N ARG A 77 -4.66 4.78 -4.71
CA ARG A 77 -4.12 5.76 -5.65
C ARG A 77 -2.63 5.99 -5.47
N VAL A 78 -2.13 6.07 -4.24
CA VAL A 78 -0.69 6.18 -3.97
C VAL A 78 0.03 4.94 -4.49
N LEU A 79 -0.42 3.75 -4.11
CA LEU A 79 0.18 2.47 -4.51
C LEU A 79 0.15 2.27 -6.03
N PHE A 80 -0.88 2.76 -6.72
CA PHE A 80 -0.99 2.65 -8.18
C PHE A 80 0.15 3.35 -8.93
N TYR A 81 0.71 4.42 -8.37
CA TYR A 81 1.84 5.16 -8.94
C TYR A 81 3.19 4.82 -8.29
N ASP A 82 3.18 3.98 -7.25
CA ASP A 82 4.38 3.67 -6.49
C ASP A 82 5.21 2.60 -7.22
N LYS A 83 6.39 3.01 -7.66
CA LYS A 83 7.36 2.11 -8.31
C LYS A 83 8.07 1.17 -7.34
N SER A 84 8.03 1.45 -6.03
CA SER A 84 8.63 0.56 -5.02
C SER A 84 7.91 -0.79 -4.92
N LEU A 85 6.73 -0.92 -5.54
CA LEU A 85 6.03 -2.20 -5.73
C LEU A 85 6.63 -3.09 -6.83
N SER A 86 7.72 -2.67 -7.48
CA SER A 86 8.50 -3.52 -8.38
C SER A 86 9.92 -3.74 -7.84
N ILE A 87 10.51 -4.90 -8.13
CA ILE A 87 11.78 -5.34 -7.52
C ILE A 87 12.98 -4.41 -7.80
N ASP A 88 12.92 -3.62 -8.86
CA ASP A 88 13.98 -2.69 -9.29
C ASP A 88 13.53 -1.22 -9.27
N ASN A 89 12.35 -0.93 -8.74
CA ASN A 89 11.75 0.40 -8.66
C ASN A 89 11.57 1.10 -10.03
N THR A 90 11.44 0.35 -11.13
CA THR A 90 11.32 0.91 -12.48
C THR A 90 9.90 1.06 -12.95
N VAL A 91 9.00 0.15 -12.57
CA VAL A 91 7.61 0.12 -13.02
C VAL A 91 6.62 0.24 -11.86
N SER A 92 5.43 0.74 -12.16
CA SER A 92 4.27 0.78 -11.28
C SER A 92 3.03 0.34 -12.06
N CYS A 93 1.88 0.20 -11.43
CA CYS A 93 0.62 -0.07 -12.14
C CYS A 93 0.37 0.99 -13.23
N ALA A 94 0.64 2.27 -12.93
CA ALA A 94 0.48 3.38 -13.87
C ALA A 94 1.42 3.31 -15.08
N SER A 95 2.48 2.51 -15.05
CA SER A 95 3.38 2.32 -16.21
C SER A 95 2.67 1.58 -17.35
N CYS A 96 1.81 0.60 -17.01
CA CYS A 96 1.05 -0.23 -17.96
C CYS A 96 -0.41 0.21 -18.09
N HIS A 97 -0.95 0.92 -17.09
CA HIS A 97 -2.32 1.41 -17.06
C HIS A 97 -2.34 2.94 -17.08
N GLN A 98 -2.08 3.51 -18.26
CA GLN A 98 -1.89 4.94 -18.45
C GLN A 98 -3.23 5.65 -18.62
N GLN A 99 -3.46 6.72 -17.86
CA GLN A 99 -4.71 7.48 -17.88
C GLN A 99 -5.06 8.02 -19.28
N ALA A 100 -4.05 8.47 -20.03
CA ALA A 100 -4.23 9.01 -21.39
C ALA A 100 -4.81 7.99 -22.37
N PHE A 101 -4.67 6.69 -22.09
CA PHE A 101 -5.16 5.58 -22.92
C PHE A 101 -6.31 4.79 -22.27
N GLY A 102 -7.08 5.46 -21.40
CA GLY A 102 -8.20 4.84 -20.69
C GLY A 102 -7.73 3.80 -19.67
N PHE A 103 -6.60 4.08 -19.01
CA PHE A 103 -5.93 3.16 -18.09
C PHE A 103 -5.58 1.81 -18.73
N SER A 104 -5.11 1.86 -19.99
CA SER A 104 -4.50 0.77 -20.74
C SER A 104 -3.10 1.20 -21.20
N ASP A 105 -2.47 0.44 -22.08
CA ASP A 105 -1.17 0.73 -22.67
C ASP A 105 -1.34 0.99 -24.19
N PRO A 106 -0.63 1.97 -24.78
CA PRO A 106 -0.69 2.18 -26.24
C PRO A 106 0.05 1.07 -27.02
N THR A 107 0.91 0.28 -26.35
CA THR A 107 1.68 -0.80 -26.96
C THR A 107 0.99 -2.16 -26.81
N LEU A 108 1.28 -3.08 -27.70
CA LEU A 108 0.70 -4.44 -27.70
C LEU A 108 1.07 -5.23 -26.45
N ALA A 109 2.30 -5.06 -25.98
CA ALA A 109 2.83 -5.64 -24.74
C ALA A 109 3.51 -4.54 -23.93
N SER A 110 3.22 -4.49 -22.64
CA SER A 110 3.81 -3.50 -21.71
C SER A 110 5.21 -3.93 -21.31
N GLN A 111 6.06 -2.94 -21.02
CA GLN A 111 7.38 -3.17 -20.48
C GLN A 111 7.31 -3.44 -18.98
N GLY A 112 7.92 -4.52 -18.52
CA GLY A 112 8.10 -4.87 -17.14
C GLY A 112 9.52 -4.64 -16.62
N VAL A 113 9.83 -5.25 -15.47
CA VAL A 113 11.14 -5.13 -14.81
C VAL A 113 12.26 -5.83 -15.60
N GLN A 114 13.48 -5.30 -15.52
CA GLN A 114 14.68 -5.92 -16.09
C GLN A 114 14.56 -6.28 -17.58
N GLY A 115 13.84 -5.49 -18.35
CA GLY A 115 13.62 -5.73 -19.77
C GLY A 115 12.56 -6.79 -20.10
N GLY A 116 11.83 -7.28 -19.08
CA GLY A 116 10.68 -8.15 -19.27
C GLY A 116 9.56 -7.47 -20.06
N GLN A 117 8.68 -8.25 -20.63
CA GLN A 117 7.48 -7.78 -21.30
C GLN A 117 6.29 -8.65 -20.90
N THR A 118 5.13 -8.01 -20.82
CA THR A 118 3.88 -8.75 -20.60
C THR A 118 3.55 -9.62 -21.81
N THR A 119 2.89 -10.74 -21.56
CA THR A 119 2.48 -11.68 -22.65
C THR A 119 1.19 -11.26 -23.33
N ARG A 120 0.46 -10.31 -22.74
CA ARG A 120 -0.83 -9.81 -23.23
C ARG A 120 -0.92 -8.31 -23.05
N HIS A 121 -1.75 -7.69 -23.85
CA HIS A 121 -2.07 -6.28 -23.76
C HIS A 121 -2.71 -5.96 -22.40
N SER A 122 -2.33 -4.80 -21.81
CA SER A 122 -2.90 -4.32 -20.54
C SER A 122 -4.38 -3.99 -20.69
N MET A 123 -5.21 -4.62 -19.87
CA MET A 123 -6.66 -4.38 -19.86
C MET A 123 -6.97 -2.98 -19.35
N ARG A 124 -8.04 -2.39 -19.88
CA ARG A 124 -8.54 -1.11 -19.37
C ARG A 124 -9.13 -1.27 -17.97
N LEU A 125 -8.85 -0.30 -17.09
CA LEU A 125 -9.37 -0.31 -15.71
C LEU A 125 -10.65 0.52 -15.54
N ILE A 126 -11.19 1.10 -16.62
CA ILE A 126 -12.40 1.90 -16.55
C ILE A 126 -13.57 1.03 -16.12
N ASN A 127 -14.29 1.47 -15.09
CA ASN A 127 -15.50 0.81 -14.56
C ASN A 127 -15.29 -0.65 -14.08
N THR A 128 -14.07 -1.09 -13.79
CA THR A 128 -13.81 -2.45 -13.28
C THR A 128 -14.63 -2.79 -12.03
N ARG A 129 -14.89 -1.80 -11.16
CA ARG A 129 -15.80 -1.96 -10.01
C ARG A 129 -17.16 -2.51 -10.42
N PHE A 130 -17.66 -2.13 -11.59
CA PHE A 130 -19.01 -2.42 -12.07
C PHE A 130 -19.04 -3.47 -13.17
N SER A 131 -17.91 -4.11 -13.47
CA SER A 131 -17.84 -5.17 -14.46
C SER A 131 -18.85 -6.28 -14.14
N ILE A 132 -19.57 -6.71 -15.17
CA ILE A 132 -20.54 -7.81 -15.06
C ILE A 132 -19.86 -9.17 -15.05
N GLU A 133 -18.64 -9.26 -15.53
CA GLU A 133 -17.83 -10.46 -15.43
C GLU A 133 -17.61 -10.85 -13.96
N SER A 134 -17.60 -12.14 -13.71
CA SER A 134 -17.38 -12.70 -12.37
C SER A 134 -15.92 -12.95 -12.08
N LYS A 135 -15.06 -12.79 -13.07
CA LYS A 135 -13.63 -13.09 -13.02
C LYS A 135 -12.85 -12.04 -13.80
N PHE A 136 -11.56 -11.93 -13.51
CA PHE A 136 -10.69 -10.90 -14.03
C PHE A 136 -9.47 -11.50 -14.74
N PHE A 137 -8.73 -10.68 -15.50
CA PHE A 137 -7.80 -11.03 -16.57
C PHE A 137 -8.49 -11.53 -17.84
N TRP A 138 -7.76 -11.50 -18.96
CA TRP A 138 -8.23 -12.00 -20.26
C TRP A 138 -8.65 -13.48 -20.23
N ASP A 139 -8.04 -14.26 -19.37
CA ASP A 139 -8.27 -15.69 -19.18
C ASP A 139 -9.07 -16.01 -17.91
N GLU A 140 -9.66 -15.02 -17.27
CA GLU A 140 -10.54 -15.17 -16.12
C GLU A 140 -9.94 -15.92 -14.92
N ARG A 141 -8.58 -15.92 -14.78
CA ARG A 141 -7.89 -16.64 -13.71
C ARG A 141 -8.02 -16.03 -12.32
N ALA A 142 -8.42 -14.76 -12.20
CA ALA A 142 -8.63 -14.11 -10.90
C ALA A 142 -10.11 -14.05 -10.56
N ALA A 143 -10.49 -14.57 -9.38
CA ALA A 143 -11.88 -14.62 -8.94
C ALA A 143 -12.39 -13.28 -8.38
N THR A 144 -11.49 -12.39 -7.94
CA THR A 144 -11.82 -11.07 -7.36
C THR A 144 -10.85 -10.01 -7.85
N LEU A 145 -11.20 -8.73 -7.69
CA LEU A 145 -10.30 -7.62 -7.97
C LEU A 145 -9.09 -7.61 -7.02
N GLU A 146 -9.27 -8.03 -5.77
CA GLU A 146 -8.17 -8.14 -4.80
C GLU A 146 -7.14 -9.18 -5.24
N THR A 147 -7.59 -10.33 -5.74
CA THR A 147 -6.69 -11.35 -6.30
C THR A 147 -6.02 -10.84 -7.56
N GLN A 148 -6.76 -10.14 -8.41
CA GLN A 148 -6.21 -9.62 -9.66
C GLN A 148 -5.11 -8.58 -9.39
N VAL A 149 -5.29 -7.64 -8.46
CA VAL A 149 -4.34 -6.54 -8.24
C VAL A 149 -3.00 -7.00 -7.67
N THR A 150 -2.96 -8.13 -6.95
CA THR A 150 -1.72 -8.67 -6.38
C THR A 150 -0.94 -9.56 -7.36
N THR A 151 -1.60 -10.07 -8.39
CA THR A 151 -0.98 -10.99 -9.36
C THR A 151 0.16 -10.34 -10.17
N PRO A 152 0.01 -9.13 -10.76
CA PRO A 152 1.09 -8.46 -11.48
C PRO A 152 2.32 -8.19 -10.62
N ILE A 153 2.14 -7.91 -9.34
CA ILE A 153 3.26 -7.68 -8.40
C ILE A 153 4.13 -8.94 -8.29
N GLN A 154 3.50 -10.11 -8.31
CA GLN A 154 4.16 -11.42 -8.21
C GLN A 154 4.58 -11.98 -9.58
N ASP A 155 4.15 -11.39 -10.68
CA ASP A 155 4.56 -11.83 -12.01
C ASP A 155 6.03 -11.54 -12.26
N HIS A 156 6.76 -12.56 -12.76
CA HIS A 156 8.21 -12.49 -12.95
C HIS A 156 8.62 -11.42 -13.97
N ALA A 157 7.88 -11.27 -15.04
CA ALA A 157 8.17 -10.32 -16.10
C ALA A 157 7.60 -8.92 -15.83
N GLU A 158 6.47 -8.82 -15.09
CA GLU A 158 5.80 -7.54 -14.86
C GLU A 158 6.47 -6.73 -13.72
N MET A 159 6.26 -7.11 -12.45
CA MET A 159 6.80 -6.37 -11.29
C MET A 159 7.83 -7.16 -10.48
N GLY A 160 7.91 -8.47 -10.66
CA GLY A 160 9.06 -9.30 -10.36
C GLY A 160 9.16 -9.91 -8.97
N PHE A 161 8.23 -9.70 -8.02
CA PHE A 161 8.24 -10.36 -6.70
C PHE A 161 7.78 -11.83 -6.79
N SER A 162 8.41 -12.59 -7.67
CA SER A 162 7.96 -13.92 -8.07
C SER A 162 8.45 -15.07 -7.18
N GLY A 163 9.39 -14.83 -6.29
CA GLY A 163 10.06 -15.91 -5.53
C GLY A 163 10.92 -16.85 -6.39
N GLN A 164 11.10 -16.57 -7.69
CA GLN A 164 11.82 -17.42 -8.63
C GLN A 164 13.18 -16.84 -8.99
N ASN A 165 14.14 -17.70 -9.38
CA ASN A 165 15.46 -17.31 -9.85
C ASN A 165 16.19 -16.30 -8.94
N GLY A 166 16.08 -16.47 -7.62
CA GLY A 166 16.71 -15.59 -6.62
C GLY A 166 15.99 -14.28 -6.38
N ARG A 167 14.85 -14.03 -6.99
CA ARG A 167 14.02 -12.85 -6.68
C ARG A 167 13.22 -13.05 -5.39
N PRO A 168 12.98 -11.99 -4.61
CA PRO A 168 12.12 -12.07 -3.42
C PRO A 168 10.69 -12.44 -3.81
N ASN A 169 9.97 -13.00 -2.85
CA ASN A 169 8.52 -13.16 -2.94
C ASN A 169 7.84 -11.96 -2.28
N LEU A 170 6.63 -11.66 -2.69
CA LEU A 170 5.78 -10.73 -1.96
C LEU A 170 5.37 -11.42 -0.65
N ALA A 171 5.89 -10.93 0.48
CA ALA A 171 5.64 -11.47 1.81
C ALA A 171 4.25 -11.08 2.32
#